data_f95c624e98fd59fb09a3a1ca5243cc60
#
_entry.id   f95c624e98fd59fb09a3a1ca5243cc60
#
_cell.length_a   1.000
_cell.length_b   1.000
_cell.length_c   1.000
_cell.angle_alpha   90.00
_cell.angle_beta   90.00
_cell.angle_gamma   90.00
#
_symmetry.space_group_name_H-M   'P 1'
#
loop_
_entity.id
_entity.type
_entity.pdbx_description
1 polymer ?
#
loop_
_entity_poly.entity_id
_entity_poly.type
_entity_poly.pdbx_seq_one_letter_code
_entity_poly.pdbx_strand_id
1 'polypeptide(L)'
;PRLGGVFEGVARARHGDDYGYALDGGDPLPDPCSRFQPAGVRGPSRVVDPARFPFAAEGWRGLSPDGLLVYELHVGTFTEEGTFAAAARRMAELRALGVTAIELMPVATFPGDRNWGYDGLYTWAPHPAYGGPEGLAALVDAAHADGLGVILDVVYNHVGPGAEALEAFGPYFTDRYGTPWGRAMNFDDADCGGAREWAIQNACMWLRDYRIDGLRVDAVHAIYDMSARHVLAELCERARAAAPWTPVLIAESDLNDPRVVRPAERGGWGFDAQWYDDFHHALHAALSGERDGYYAERDFAHTGRTD
;
A
#
# COMPACT_ATOMS: atom_id res chain seq x y z
N PRO A 1 -17.63 -17.47 18.57
CA PRO A 1 -17.84 -16.05 18.28
C PRO A 1 -17.33 -15.19 19.44
N ARG A 2 -16.73 -14.06 19.12
CA ARG A 2 -16.40 -12.99 20.08
C ARG A 2 -17.44 -11.87 19.98
N LEU A 3 -17.41 -10.93 20.92
CA LEU A 3 -18.23 -9.71 20.83
C LEU A 3 -17.92 -8.97 19.50
N GLY A 4 -18.93 -8.39 18.86
CA GLY A 4 -18.78 -7.61 17.61
C GLY A 4 -18.75 -8.45 16.33
N GLY A 5 -19.30 -9.67 16.33
CA GLY A 5 -19.42 -10.49 15.10
C GLY A 5 -18.11 -11.17 14.66
N VAL A 6 -17.06 -11.10 15.47
CA VAL A 6 -15.77 -11.74 15.18
C VAL A 6 -15.84 -13.24 15.53
N PHE A 7 -15.43 -14.09 14.60
CA PHE A 7 -15.27 -15.53 14.79
C PHE A 7 -13.78 -15.85 14.88
N GLU A 8 -13.42 -16.70 15.83
CA GLU A 8 -12.04 -17.12 16.03
C GLU A 8 -11.98 -18.63 16.21
N GLY A 9 -10.98 -19.25 15.62
CA GLY A 9 -10.70 -20.67 15.74
C GLY A 9 -9.22 -20.95 15.59
N VAL A 10 -8.80 -22.14 16.03
CA VAL A 10 -7.41 -22.62 15.87
C VAL A 10 -7.43 -23.81 14.94
N ALA A 11 -6.65 -23.73 13.88
CA ALA A 11 -6.41 -24.80 12.94
C ALA A 11 -4.92 -25.10 12.83
N ARG A 12 -4.57 -26.36 12.53
CA ARG A 12 -3.19 -26.71 12.17
C ARG A 12 -2.97 -26.39 10.71
N ALA A 13 -2.04 -25.49 10.42
CA ALA A 13 -1.65 -25.12 9.08
C ALA A 13 -0.13 -25.00 8.97
N ARG A 14 0.40 -25.20 7.77
CA ARG A 14 1.82 -25.05 7.44
C ARG A 14 1.95 -24.04 6.30
N HIS A 15 3.11 -23.43 6.20
CA HIS A 15 3.46 -22.66 5.02
C HIS A 15 3.22 -23.47 3.75
N GLY A 16 2.48 -22.90 2.80
CA GLY A 16 2.11 -23.54 1.54
C GLY A 16 0.77 -24.27 1.55
N ASP A 17 0.13 -24.47 2.70
CA ASP A 17 -1.23 -25.03 2.76
C ASP A 17 -2.26 -24.05 2.20
N ASP A 18 -3.17 -24.57 1.38
CA ASP A 18 -4.29 -23.78 0.85
C ASP A 18 -5.47 -23.81 1.81
N TYR A 19 -6.20 -22.68 1.92
CA TYR A 19 -7.35 -22.54 2.79
C TYR A 19 -8.41 -21.60 2.23
N GLY A 20 -9.59 -21.63 2.78
CA GLY A 20 -10.69 -20.70 2.55
C GLY A 20 -11.67 -20.75 3.70
N TYR A 21 -12.58 -19.79 3.75
CA TYR A 21 -13.62 -19.71 4.78
C TYR A 21 -14.98 -20.01 4.18
N ALA A 22 -15.68 -21.01 4.71
CA ALA A 22 -17.08 -21.29 4.38
C ALA A 22 -17.99 -20.54 5.36
N LEU A 23 -18.71 -19.54 4.89
CA LEU A 23 -19.67 -18.77 5.68
C LEU A 23 -21.03 -19.46 5.62
N ASP A 24 -21.63 -19.72 6.78
CA ASP A 24 -22.97 -20.30 6.92
C ASP A 24 -23.21 -21.59 6.10
N GLY A 25 -22.13 -22.38 5.89
CA GLY A 25 -22.19 -23.62 5.14
C GLY A 25 -22.19 -23.46 3.61
N GLY A 26 -21.90 -22.26 3.12
CA GLY A 26 -21.69 -21.98 1.69
C GLY A 26 -20.34 -22.50 1.16
N ASP A 27 -20.07 -22.19 -0.10
CA ASP A 27 -18.79 -22.49 -0.73
C ASP A 27 -17.64 -21.71 -0.07
N PRO A 28 -16.43 -22.30 0.01
CA PRO A 28 -15.28 -21.59 0.56
C PRO A 28 -14.93 -20.34 -0.25
N LEU A 29 -14.78 -19.22 0.45
CA LEU A 29 -14.32 -17.93 -0.08
C LEU A 29 -12.87 -17.70 0.30
N PRO A 30 -12.10 -16.98 -0.52
CA PRO A 30 -10.76 -16.52 -0.17
C PRO A 30 -10.80 -15.57 1.04
N ASP A 31 -9.73 -15.58 1.82
CA ASP A 31 -9.56 -14.70 2.97
C ASP A 31 -9.33 -13.25 2.50
N PRO A 32 -10.08 -12.25 2.98
CA PRO A 32 -9.81 -10.83 2.72
C PRO A 32 -8.40 -10.36 3.10
N CYS A 33 -7.78 -11.04 4.08
CA CYS A 33 -6.39 -10.81 4.52
C CYS A 33 -5.42 -11.87 3.99
N SER A 34 -5.75 -12.52 2.87
CA SER A 34 -4.90 -13.54 2.26
C SER A 34 -3.49 -13.01 2.00
N ARG A 35 -2.49 -13.75 2.47
CA ARG A 35 -1.07 -13.42 2.26
C ARG A 35 -0.55 -13.85 0.89
N PHE A 36 -1.25 -14.76 0.21
CA PHE A 36 -0.92 -15.20 -1.13
C PHE A 36 -2.14 -15.83 -1.83
N GLN A 37 -2.35 -15.47 -3.09
CA GLN A 37 -3.40 -15.96 -3.98
C GLN A 37 -2.77 -16.67 -5.19
N PRO A 38 -2.24 -17.90 -5.02
CA PRO A 38 -1.44 -18.56 -6.07
C PRO A 38 -2.23 -18.89 -7.33
N ALA A 39 -3.56 -19.08 -7.20
CA ALA A 39 -4.46 -19.39 -8.30
C ALA A 39 -5.31 -18.17 -8.73
N GLY A 40 -4.84 -16.95 -8.41
CA GLY A 40 -5.53 -15.70 -8.71
C GLY A 40 -6.71 -15.42 -7.77
N VAL A 41 -7.46 -14.35 -8.07
CA VAL A 41 -8.46 -13.76 -7.16
C VAL A 41 -9.66 -14.65 -6.79
N ARG A 42 -9.88 -15.74 -7.52
CA ARG A 42 -10.96 -16.70 -7.24
C ARG A 42 -10.47 -18.01 -6.63
N GLY A 43 -9.15 -18.17 -6.51
CA GLY A 43 -8.56 -19.37 -5.94
C GLY A 43 -8.54 -19.36 -4.41
N PRO A 44 -8.16 -20.46 -3.77
CA PRO A 44 -7.94 -20.49 -2.33
C PRO A 44 -6.81 -19.58 -1.92
N SER A 45 -6.89 -19.08 -0.69
CA SER A 45 -5.80 -18.38 -0.04
C SER A 45 -4.71 -19.36 0.37
N ARG A 46 -3.45 -18.90 0.43
CA ARG A 46 -2.33 -19.75 0.86
C ARG A 46 -1.66 -19.21 2.11
N VAL A 47 -1.36 -20.11 3.04
CA VAL A 47 -0.64 -19.81 4.27
C VAL A 47 0.80 -19.42 3.95
N VAL A 48 1.21 -18.24 4.39
CA VAL A 48 2.58 -17.73 4.28
C VAL A 48 3.16 -17.54 5.68
N ASP A 49 4.32 -18.16 5.92
CA ASP A 49 5.10 -17.95 7.14
C ASP A 49 6.23 -16.95 6.86
N PRO A 50 6.12 -15.70 7.33
CA PRO A 50 7.13 -14.67 7.06
C PRO A 50 8.50 -14.95 7.71
N ALA A 51 8.58 -15.85 8.71
CA ALA A 51 9.85 -16.26 9.28
C ALA A 51 10.74 -17.04 8.28
N ARG A 52 10.17 -17.46 7.16
CA ARG A 52 10.90 -18.15 6.07
C ARG A 52 11.43 -17.19 5.00
N PHE A 53 11.15 -15.90 5.10
CA PHE A 53 11.64 -14.94 4.11
C PHE A 53 13.18 -14.85 4.14
N PRO A 54 13.82 -14.77 2.95
CA PRO A 54 15.26 -14.92 2.81
C PRO A 54 16.03 -13.61 3.12
N PHE A 55 15.76 -12.98 4.25
CA PHE A 55 16.47 -11.75 4.62
C PHE A 55 17.88 -12.07 5.11
N ALA A 56 18.88 -11.58 4.37
CA ALA A 56 20.29 -11.76 4.66
C ALA A 56 21.07 -10.43 4.69
N ALA A 57 20.50 -9.33 4.22
CA ALA A 57 21.14 -8.01 4.24
C ALA A 57 21.35 -7.54 5.69
N GLU A 58 22.60 -7.70 6.16
CA GLU A 58 23.01 -7.23 7.46
C GLU A 58 23.42 -5.74 7.40
N GLY A 59 23.11 -5.00 8.45
CA GLY A 59 23.55 -3.60 8.56
C GLY A 59 22.61 -2.56 7.97
N TRP A 60 21.55 -2.94 7.25
CA TRP A 60 20.51 -1.99 6.86
C TRP A 60 19.81 -1.42 8.10
N ARG A 61 19.55 -0.11 8.10
CA ARG A 61 18.99 0.61 9.27
C ARG A 61 17.78 1.46 8.93
N GLY A 62 17.20 1.26 7.75
CA GLY A 62 16.07 2.03 7.25
C GLY A 62 16.48 3.18 6.36
N LEU A 63 15.49 3.85 5.82
CA LEU A 63 15.59 4.95 4.88
C LEU A 63 15.59 6.29 5.62
N SER A 64 16.43 7.23 5.19
CA SER A 64 16.37 8.61 5.66
C SER A 64 15.51 9.44 4.71
N PRO A 65 14.59 10.28 5.21
CA PRO A 65 13.90 11.25 4.37
C PRO A 65 14.82 12.34 3.80
N ASP A 66 15.96 12.61 4.48
CA ASP A 66 16.93 13.59 4.03
C ASP A 66 17.73 13.06 2.84
N GLY A 67 17.74 13.81 1.75
CA GLY A 67 18.46 13.43 0.52
C GLY A 67 17.79 12.30 -0.25
N LEU A 68 16.49 12.07 -0.02
CA LEU A 68 15.74 11.03 -0.69
C LEU A 68 15.60 11.32 -2.19
N LEU A 69 16.10 10.38 -3.01
CA LEU A 69 15.92 10.34 -4.45
C LEU A 69 15.22 9.03 -4.80
N VAL A 70 13.93 9.11 -5.11
CA VAL A 70 13.07 7.96 -5.37
C VAL A 70 13.00 7.65 -6.86
N TYR A 71 13.14 6.38 -7.20
CA TYR A 71 12.84 5.85 -8.52
C TYR A 71 11.60 4.97 -8.45
N GLU A 72 10.50 5.46 -8.99
CA GLU A 72 9.26 4.68 -9.10
C GLU A 72 9.38 3.67 -10.25
N LEU A 73 8.96 2.44 -10.00
CA LEU A 73 8.94 1.38 -11.00
C LEU A 73 7.70 0.50 -10.90
N HIS A 74 7.23 0.05 -12.07
CA HIS A 74 6.19 -0.97 -12.19
C HIS A 74 6.86 -2.32 -12.45
N VAL A 75 6.70 -3.28 -11.53
CA VAL A 75 7.38 -4.58 -11.58
C VAL A 75 7.14 -5.31 -12.91
N GLY A 76 5.90 -5.30 -13.41
CA GLY A 76 5.51 -6.01 -14.64
C GLY A 76 6.08 -5.43 -15.94
N THR A 77 6.69 -4.22 -15.91
CA THR A 77 7.22 -3.56 -17.12
C THR A 77 8.66 -3.04 -16.97
N PHE A 78 9.22 -3.09 -15.78
CA PHE A 78 10.57 -2.62 -15.51
C PHE A 78 11.65 -3.49 -16.19
N THR A 79 11.36 -4.78 -16.33
CA THR A 79 12.20 -5.75 -17.05
C THR A 79 11.35 -6.54 -18.04
N GLU A 80 11.99 -7.22 -18.97
CA GLU A 80 11.31 -8.06 -19.96
C GLU A 80 10.53 -9.21 -19.28
N GLU A 81 11.11 -9.79 -18.23
CA GLU A 81 10.47 -10.88 -17.47
C GLU A 81 9.30 -10.41 -16.59
N GLY A 82 9.29 -9.13 -16.19
CA GLY A 82 8.22 -8.54 -15.39
C GLY A 82 8.08 -9.13 -13.99
N THR A 83 9.18 -9.48 -13.32
CA THR A 83 9.17 -10.16 -12.02
C THR A 83 10.03 -9.46 -10.97
N PHE A 84 9.75 -9.70 -9.68
CA PHE A 84 10.57 -9.23 -8.57
C PHE A 84 12.03 -9.70 -8.70
N ALA A 85 12.25 -10.96 -9.10
CA ALA A 85 13.58 -11.51 -9.28
C ALA A 85 14.37 -10.80 -10.39
N ALA A 86 13.70 -10.41 -11.47
CA ALA A 86 14.32 -9.65 -12.55
C ALA A 86 14.62 -8.21 -12.14
N ALA A 87 13.69 -7.57 -11.43
CA ALA A 87 13.90 -6.24 -10.88
C ALA A 87 15.07 -6.21 -9.89
N ALA A 88 15.18 -7.21 -9.02
CA ALA A 88 16.27 -7.34 -8.04
C ALA A 88 17.67 -7.28 -8.68
N ARG A 89 17.82 -7.84 -9.89
CA ARG A 89 19.11 -7.81 -10.62
C ARG A 89 19.53 -6.41 -11.10
N ARG A 90 18.62 -5.43 -11.04
CA ARG A 90 18.87 -4.06 -11.51
C ARG A 90 19.15 -3.06 -10.37
N MET A 91 19.14 -3.52 -9.10
CA MET A 91 19.27 -2.61 -7.95
C MET A 91 20.63 -1.90 -7.93
N ALA A 92 21.73 -2.59 -8.19
CA ALA A 92 23.05 -1.99 -8.26
C ALA A 92 23.17 -0.88 -9.34
N GLU A 93 22.47 -1.00 -10.47
CA GLU A 93 22.45 0.03 -11.53
C GLU A 93 21.72 1.29 -11.04
N LEU A 94 20.58 1.15 -10.37
CA LEU A 94 19.84 2.27 -9.79
C LEU A 94 20.66 2.95 -8.70
N ARG A 95 21.34 2.18 -7.86
CA ARG A 95 22.27 2.73 -6.87
C ARG A 95 23.41 3.53 -7.50
N ALA A 96 23.99 3.02 -8.57
CA ALA A 96 25.05 3.71 -9.32
C ALA A 96 24.57 5.02 -9.98
N LEU A 97 23.29 5.11 -10.32
CA LEU A 97 22.66 6.33 -10.82
C LEU A 97 22.45 7.40 -9.73
N GLY A 98 22.62 7.04 -8.46
CA GLY A 98 22.43 7.93 -7.31
C GLY A 98 21.07 7.81 -6.63
N VAL A 99 20.22 6.89 -7.07
CA VAL A 99 18.94 6.59 -6.41
C VAL A 99 19.19 6.13 -4.97
N THR A 100 18.36 6.57 -4.04
CA THR A 100 18.43 6.18 -2.62
C THR A 100 17.30 5.24 -2.21
N ALA A 101 16.18 5.28 -2.91
CA ALA A 101 15.06 4.36 -2.72
C ALA A 101 14.37 4.04 -4.04
N ILE A 102 13.89 2.82 -4.18
CA ILE A 102 12.89 2.48 -5.18
C ILE A 102 11.49 2.62 -4.58
N GLU A 103 10.53 3.04 -5.39
CA GLU A 103 9.12 2.94 -5.08
C GLU A 103 8.47 1.92 -6.00
N LEU A 104 7.89 0.89 -5.42
CA LEU A 104 7.14 -0.12 -6.16
C LEU A 104 5.70 0.35 -6.31
N MET A 105 5.23 0.51 -7.55
CA MET A 105 3.79 0.62 -7.82
C MET A 105 3.06 -0.57 -7.18
N PRO A 106 1.74 -0.49 -6.93
CA PRO A 106 1.06 -1.48 -6.11
C PRO A 106 1.26 -2.91 -6.61
N VAL A 107 1.57 -3.81 -5.69
CA VAL A 107 1.87 -5.22 -5.98
C VAL A 107 0.76 -6.18 -5.57
N ALA A 108 -0.35 -5.66 -5.07
CA ALA A 108 -1.50 -6.42 -4.62
C ALA A 108 -2.07 -7.33 -5.72
N THR A 109 -2.62 -8.47 -5.33
CA THR A 109 -3.22 -9.40 -6.29
C THR A 109 -4.48 -8.82 -6.92
N PHE A 110 -4.48 -8.74 -8.25
CA PHE A 110 -5.55 -8.24 -9.12
C PHE A 110 -6.02 -9.33 -10.09
N PRO A 111 -7.17 -9.15 -10.78
CA PRO A 111 -7.62 -10.08 -11.81
C PRO A 111 -6.71 -10.08 -13.04
N GLY A 112 -6.31 -11.28 -13.52
CA GLY A 112 -5.42 -11.45 -14.66
C GLY A 112 -3.95 -11.27 -14.31
N ASP A 113 -3.10 -11.01 -15.32
CA ASP A 113 -1.64 -10.99 -15.18
C ASP A 113 -1.02 -9.62 -15.47
N ARG A 114 -1.83 -8.63 -15.85
CA ARG A 114 -1.38 -7.29 -16.24
C ARG A 114 -2.29 -6.21 -15.67
N ASN A 115 -1.74 -5.36 -14.86
CA ASN A 115 -2.39 -4.20 -14.25
C ASN A 115 -1.31 -3.24 -13.76
N TRP A 116 -1.62 -1.97 -13.61
CA TRP A 116 -0.72 -1.04 -12.90
C TRP A 116 -0.64 -1.31 -11.40
N GLY A 117 -1.60 -2.11 -10.87
CA GLY A 117 -1.70 -2.47 -9.47
C GLY A 117 -2.83 -1.75 -8.71
N TYR A 118 -3.46 -0.74 -9.31
CA TYR A 118 -4.53 0.03 -8.66
C TYR A 118 -5.90 -0.67 -8.68
N ASP A 119 -6.06 -1.78 -9.39
CA ASP A 119 -7.23 -2.65 -9.30
C ASP A 119 -7.01 -3.86 -8.37
N GLY A 120 -6.15 -3.71 -7.36
CA GLY A 120 -5.87 -4.75 -6.38
C GLY A 120 -7.11 -5.18 -5.62
N LEU A 121 -7.34 -6.49 -5.51
CA LEU A 121 -8.46 -7.07 -4.76
C LEU A 121 -8.00 -7.65 -3.43
N TYR A 122 -6.85 -8.32 -3.41
CA TYR A 122 -6.23 -8.85 -2.19
C TYR A 122 -4.98 -8.05 -1.86
N THR A 123 -5.17 -6.95 -1.14
CA THR A 123 -4.13 -5.97 -0.80
C THR A 123 -3.02 -6.53 0.07
N TRP A 124 -3.24 -7.68 0.72
CA TRP A 124 -2.27 -8.34 1.58
C TRP A 124 -1.38 -9.35 0.83
N ALA A 125 -1.71 -9.66 -0.44
CA ALA A 125 -1.08 -10.71 -1.22
C ALA A 125 -0.28 -10.13 -2.39
N PRO A 126 1.06 -10.23 -2.41
CA PRO A 126 1.85 -9.94 -3.60
C PRO A 126 1.42 -10.80 -4.78
N HIS A 127 1.28 -10.18 -5.96
CA HIS A 127 0.75 -10.82 -7.15
C HIS A 127 1.62 -12.02 -7.60
N PRO A 128 1.01 -13.18 -7.91
CA PRO A 128 1.76 -14.39 -8.32
C PRO A 128 2.58 -14.20 -9.60
N ALA A 129 2.09 -13.41 -10.59
CA ALA A 129 2.83 -13.13 -11.82
C ALA A 129 4.14 -12.37 -11.57
N TYR A 130 4.24 -11.61 -10.48
CA TYR A 130 5.48 -10.91 -10.09
C TYR A 130 6.45 -11.79 -9.30
N GLY A 131 6.01 -12.96 -8.82
CA GLY A 131 6.82 -13.90 -8.03
C GLY A 131 6.34 -14.10 -6.59
N GLY A 132 5.19 -13.54 -6.21
CA GLY A 132 4.53 -13.76 -4.93
C GLY A 132 5.33 -13.25 -3.72
N PRO A 133 4.99 -13.75 -2.50
CA PRO A 133 5.56 -13.29 -1.24
C PRO A 133 7.08 -13.41 -1.14
N GLU A 134 7.62 -14.56 -1.47
CA GLU A 134 9.07 -14.85 -1.40
C GLU A 134 9.85 -13.99 -2.40
N GLY A 135 9.26 -13.76 -3.59
CA GLY A 135 9.86 -12.91 -4.62
C GLY A 135 9.98 -11.46 -4.16
N LEU A 136 8.93 -10.93 -3.54
CA LEU A 136 8.96 -9.57 -2.98
C LEU A 136 9.99 -9.46 -1.84
N ALA A 137 10.01 -10.41 -0.92
CA ALA A 137 10.98 -10.41 0.19
C ALA A 137 12.42 -10.46 -0.33
N ALA A 138 12.69 -11.25 -1.36
CA ALA A 138 14.00 -11.34 -1.99
C ALA A 138 14.40 -10.06 -2.72
N LEU A 139 13.46 -9.36 -3.36
CA LEU A 139 13.72 -8.04 -3.96
C LEU A 139 14.10 -7.01 -2.88
N VAL A 140 13.37 -6.96 -1.77
CA VAL A 140 13.66 -6.04 -0.66
C VAL A 140 15.05 -6.32 -0.09
N ASP A 141 15.38 -7.59 0.15
CA ASP A 141 16.71 -7.97 0.65
C ASP A 141 17.84 -7.56 -0.31
N ALA A 142 17.65 -7.77 -1.61
CA ALA A 142 18.61 -7.35 -2.63
C ALA A 142 18.77 -5.83 -2.69
N ALA A 143 17.66 -5.07 -2.60
CA ALA A 143 17.72 -3.61 -2.55
C ALA A 143 18.50 -3.13 -1.33
N HIS A 144 18.24 -3.67 -0.16
CA HIS A 144 18.97 -3.35 1.08
C HIS A 144 20.47 -3.71 0.98
N ALA A 145 20.82 -4.84 0.37
CA ALA A 145 22.21 -5.24 0.14
C ALA A 145 22.97 -4.24 -0.76
N ASP A 146 22.30 -3.66 -1.73
CA ASP A 146 22.82 -2.63 -2.62
C ASP A 146 22.72 -1.21 -2.03
N GLY A 147 22.18 -1.05 -0.82
CA GLY A 147 22.05 0.24 -0.12
C GLY A 147 20.89 1.10 -0.63
N LEU A 148 19.83 0.48 -1.14
CA LEU A 148 18.59 1.12 -1.56
C LEU A 148 17.46 0.80 -0.57
N GLY A 149 16.70 1.83 -0.17
CA GLY A 149 15.42 1.62 0.52
C GLY A 149 14.31 1.19 -0.46
N VAL A 150 13.26 0.62 0.09
CA VAL A 150 12.06 0.22 -0.67
C VAL A 150 10.83 0.89 -0.09
N ILE A 151 10.14 1.66 -0.93
CA ILE A 151 8.82 2.24 -0.64
C ILE A 151 7.80 1.41 -1.42
N LEU A 152 6.66 1.12 -0.80
CA LEU A 152 5.56 0.43 -1.44
C LEU A 152 4.35 1.35 -1.57
N ASP A 153 3.82 1.44 -2.78
CA ASP A 153 2.54 2.09 -3.04
C ASP A 153 1.40 1.18 -2.60
N VAL A 154 0.53 1.70 -1.72
CA VAL A 154 -0.58 0.96 -1.11
C VAL A 154 -1.91 1.69 -1.34
N VAL A 155 -2.91 0.92 -1.72
CA VAL A 155 -4.24 1.41 -2.09
C VAL A 155 -5.23 1.02 -1.00
N TYR A 156 -5.76 2.01 -0.25
CA TYR A 156 -6.77 1.81 0.79
C TYR A 156 -8.05 2.61 0.56
N ASN A 157 -8.09 3.45 -0.46
CA ASN A 157 -9.25 4.26 -0.82
C ASN A 157 -10.31 3.48 -1.58
N HIS A 158 -9.92 2.41 -2.28
CA HIS A 158 -10.82 1.51 -3.02
C HIS A 158 -10.19 0.11 -3.16
N VAL A 159 -10.94 -0.82 -3.71
CA VAL A 159 -10.45 -2.12 -4.19
C VAL A 159 -10.94 -2.34 -5.61
N GLY A 160 -10.24 -3.18 -6.35
CA GLY A 160 -10.57 -3.52 -7.72
C GLY A 160 -11.92 -4.25 -7.87
N PRO A 161 -12.38 -4.44 -9.11
CA PRO A 161 -13.64 -5.13 -9.40
C PRO A 161 -13.58 -6.60 -8.95
N GLY A 162 -14.71 -7.10 -8.43
CA GLY A 162 -14.81 -8.47 -7.90
C GLY A 162 -14.72 -8.55 -6.38
N ALA A 163 -15.02 -7.43 -5.69
CA ALA A 163 -14.94 -7.30 -4.23
C ALA A 163 -16.05 -8.03 -3.47
N GLU A 164 -16.92 -8.79 -4.14
CA GLU A 164 -18.06 -9.51 -3.52
C GLU A 164 -17.58 -10.47 -2.42
N ALA A 165 -16.39 -11.03 -2.56
CA ALA A 165 -15.82 -11.88 -1.53
C ALA A 165 -15.53 -11.11 -0.23
N LEU A 166 -15.08 -9.85 -0.30
CA LEU A 166 -14.87 -8.99 0.87
C LEU A 166 -16.20 -8.65 1.54
N GLU A 167 -17.22 -8.29 0.76
CA GLU A 167 -18.55 -7.93 1.27
C GLU A 167 -19.20 -9.07 2.05
N ALA A 168 -18.91 -10.32 1.70
CA ALA A 168 -19.41 -11.48 2.42
C ALA A 168 -18.88 -11.57 3.87
N PHE A 169 -17.70 -10.98 4.16
CA PHE A 169 -17.07 -11.04 5.48
C PHE A 169 -17.43 -9.88 6.41
N GLY A 170 -17.97 -8.78 5.88
CA GLY A 170 -18.36 -7.65 6.70
C GLY A 170 -18.56 -6.36 5.90
N PRO A 171 -18.90 -5.26 6.58
CA PRO A 171 -19.20 -3.97 5.95
C PRO A 171 -17.90 -3.24 5.55
N TYR A 172 -17.19 -3.78 4.57
CA TYR A 172 -15.98 -3.13 4.04
C TYR A 172 -16.28 -1.83 3.30
N PHE A 173 -17.49 -1.67 2.78
CA PHE A 173 -17.91 -0.52 1.99
C PHE A 173 -19.07 0.22 2.65
N THR A 174 -19.17 1.52 2.36
CA THR A 174 -20.31 2.35 2.78
C THR A 174 -20.88 3.10 1.58
N ASP A 175 -22.20 3.34 1.60
CA ASP A 175 -22.90 4.21 0.65
C ASP A 175 -22.97 5.67 1.13
N ARG A 176 -22.37 5.97 2.29
CA ARG A 176 -22.34 7.31 2.87
C ARG A 176 -21.55 8.29 2.01
N TYR A 177 -20.52 7.79 1.33
CA TYR A 177 -19.67 8.57 0.45
C TYR A 177 -19.55 7.91 -0.93
N GLY A 178 -19.49 8.75 -1.97
CA GLY A 178 -19.16 8.30 -3.33
C GLY A 178 -17.74 8.67 -3.70
N THR A 179 -17.05 7.77 -4.39
CA THR A 179 -15.71 8.01 -4.94
C THR A 179 -15.72 7.86 -6.45
N PRO A 180 -14.70 8.34 -7.19
CA PRO A 180 -14.58 8.07 -8.62
C PRO A 180 -14.54 6.58 -8.98
N TRP A 181 -14.16 5.71 -8.01
CA TRP A 181 -14.06 4.25 -8.18
C TRP A 181 -15.28 3.50 -7.65
N GLY A 182 -16.31 4.18 -7.17
CA GLY A 182 -17.54 3.57 -6.66
C GLY A 182 -17.79 3.86 -5.18
N ARG A 183 -18.26 2.84 -4.45
CA ARG A 183 -18.52 2.95 -3.00
C ARG A 183 -17.21 3.19 -2.24
N ALA A 184 -17.27 4.05 -1.23
CA ALA A 184 -16.12 4.30 -0.37
C ALA A 184 -15.85 3.11 0.56
N MET A 185 -14.59 2.94 0.96
CA MET A 185 -14.23 2.04 2.06
C MET A 185 -14.86 2.55 3.36
N ASN A 186 -15.32 1.63 4.20
CA ASN A 186 -16.02 1.96 5.44
C ASN A 186 -15.04 2.22 6.59
N PHE A 187 -14.65 3.48 6.77
CA PHE A 187 -13.76 3.86 7.87
C PHE A 187 -14.46 4.59 9.03
N ASP A 188 -15.72 5.00 8.88
CA ASP A 188 -16.44 5.80 9.89
C ASP A 188 -17.95 5.53 10.02
N ASP A 189 -18.49 4.57 9.26
CA ASP A 189 -19.90 4.17 9.37
C ASP A 189 -20.05 2.98 10.33
N ALA A 190 -21.27 2.45 10.48
CA ALA A 190 -21.57 1.35 11.38
C ALA A 190 -20.61 0.15 11.15
N ASP A 191 -20.14 -0.42 12.25
CA ASP A 191 -19.24 -1.60 12.27
C ASP A 191 -17.95 -1.45 11.47
N CYS A 192 -17.47 -0.23 11.25
CA CYS A 192 -16.26 0.09 10.50
C CYS A 192 -14.95 -0.49 11.06
N GLY A 193 -14.96 -0.98 12.30
CA GLY A 193 -13.75 -1.46 12.99
C GLY A 193 -12.96 -2.51 12.21
N GLY A 194 -13.67 -3.43 11.51
CA GLY A 194 -13.04 -4.45 10.68
C GLY A 194 -12.29 -3.88 9.47
N ALA A 195 -12.89 -2.94 8.75
CA ALA A 195 -12.27 -2.29 7.60
C ALA A 195 -11.08 -1.40 8.01
N ARG A 196 -11.19 -0.68 9.14
CA ARG A 196 -10.06 0.08 9.72
C ARG A 196 -8.88 -0.84 10.03
N GLU A 197 -9.13 -1.94 10.76
CA GLU A 197 -8.08 -2.90 11.11
C GLU A 197 -7.48 -3.57 9.87
N TRP A 198 -8.28 -3.88 8.87
CA TRP A 198 -7.80 -4.44 7.61
C TRP A 198 -6.76 -3.55 6.93
N ALA A 199 -7.00 -2.24 6.81
CA ALA A 199 -6.05 -1.30 6.21
C ALA A 199 -4.81 -1.09 7.09
N ILE A 200 -5.01 -0.83 8.39
CA ILE A 200 -3.92 -0.51 9.31
C ILE A 200 -2.98 -1.70 9.51
N GLN A 201 -3.53 -2.90 9.72
CA GLN A 201 -2.69 -4.08 9.90
C GLN A 201 -1.98 -4.49 8.61
N ASN A 202 -2.56 -4.20 7.43
CA ASN A 202 -1.89 -4.38 6.15
C ASN A 202 -0.65 -3.48 6.05
N ALA A 203 -0.76 -2.20 6.37
CA ALA A 203 0.38 -1.29 6.42
C ALA A 203 1.46 -1.80 7.39
N CYS A 204 1.07 -2.22 8.60
CA CYS A 204 1.98 -2.81 9.58
C CYS A 204 2.67 -4.08 9.06
N MET A 205 1.95 -4.93 8.34
CA MET A 205 2.48 -6.15 7.75
C MET A 205 3.58 -5.87 6.73
N TRP A 206 3.36 -4.93 5.81
CA TRP A 206 4.37 -4.58 4.81
C TRP A 206 5.68 -4.13 5.46
N LEU A 207 5.59 -3.26 6.45
CA LEU A 207 6.75 -2.72 7.16
C LEU A 207 7.46 -3.79 8.02
N ARG A 208 6.70 -4.58 8.77
CA ARG A 208 7.24 -5.55 9.71
C ARG A 208 7.73 -6.82 9.03
N ASP A 209 6.86 -7.45 8.20
CA ASP A 209 7.09 -8.79 7.68
C ASP A 209 7.94 -8.76 6.40
N TYR A 210 7.78 -7.75 5.55
CA TYR A 210 8.54 -7.58 4.32
C TYR A 210 9.71 -6.60 4.44
N ARG A 211 9.87 -5.95 5.61
CA ARG A 211 10.93 -4.95 5.84
C ARG A 211 10.91 -3.79 4.83
N ILE A 212 9.75 -3.44 4.34
CA ILE A 212 9.53 -2.24 3.51
C ILE A 212 9.92 -1.00 4.34
N ASP A 213 10.61 -0.05 3.75
CA ASP A 213 11.15 1.14 4.43
C ASP A 213 10.18 2.30 4.48
N GLY A 214 9.19 2.30 3.62
CA GLY A 214 8.18 3.35 3.58
C GLY A 214 6.95 2.94 2.80
N LEU A 215 5.87 3.69 3.00
CA LEU A 215 4.63 3.52 2.25
C LEU A 215 4.27 4.83 1.57
N ARG A 216 3.88 4.76 0.30
CA ARG A 216 3.13 5.81 -0.38
C ARG A 216 1.67 5.38 -0.35
N VAL A 217 0.82 6.17 0.28
CA VAL A 217 -0.62 5.87 0.39
C VAL A 217 -1.37 6.60 -0.71
N ASP A 218 -1.95 5.81 -1.60
CA ASP A 218 -2.70 6.26 -2.78
C ASP A 218 -3.95 7.07 -2.40
N ALA A 219 -4.18 8.16 -3.12
CA ALA A 219 -5.39 8.97 -3.12
C ALA A 219 -6.01 9.19 -1.72
N VAL A 220 -5.21 9.69 -0.76
CA VAL A 220 -5.70 9.89 0.62
C VAL A 220 -6.88 10.86 0.69
N HIS A 221 -7.07 11.70 -0.31
CA HIS A 221 -8.22 12.59 -0.45
C HIS A 221 -9.55 11.85 -0.69
N ALA A 222 -9.50 10.59 -1.11
CA ALA A 222 -10.66 9.72 -1.27
C ALA A 222 -10.85 8.74 -0.09
N ILE A 223 -10.06 8.86 0.96
CA ILE A 223 -10.24 8.14 2.23
C ILE A 223 -11.05 9.01 3.17
N TYR A 224 -12.37 8.75 3.19
CA TYR A 224 -13.31 9.51 4.01
C TYR A 224 -13.39 8.92 5.42
N ASP A 225 -13.14 9.77 6.42
CA ASP A 225 -13.29 9.41 7.84
C ASP A 225 -13.61 10.67 8.66
N MET A 226 -14.83 10.75 9.18
CA MET A 226 -15.31 11.83 10.03
C MET A 226 -15.31 11.46 11.51
N SER A 227 -14.63 10.37 11.88
CA SER A 227 -14.48 9.98 13.27
C SER A 227 -13.54 10.92 14.03
N ALA A 228 -13.57 10.85 15.38
CA ALA A 228 -12.74 11.69 16.24
C ALA A 228 -11.23 11.50 16.00
N ARG A 229 -10.84 10.32 15.52
CA ARG A 229 -9.48 10.00 15.12
C ARG A 229 -9.48 9.43 13.71
N HIS A 230 -8.97 10.21 12.77
CA HIS A 230 -8.91 9.81 11.37
C HIS A 230 -8.10 8.53 11.17
N VAL A 231 -8.58 7.60 10.33
CA VAL A 231 -7.92 6.30 10.08
C VAL A 231 -6.47 6.46 9.62
N LEU A 232 -6.17 7.49 8.83
CA LEU A 232 -4.81 7.76 8.37
C LEU A 232 -3.87 8.17 9.51
N ALA A 233 -4.35 8.95 10.49
CA ALA A 233 -3.56 9.29 11.67
C ALA A 233 -3.28 8.05 12.54
N GLU A 234 -4.26 7.18 12.68
CA GLU A 234 -4.10 5.90 13.38
C GLU A 234 -3.15 4.96 12.62
N LEU A 235 -3.27 4.90 11.29
CA LEU A 235 -2.38 4.13 10.42
C LEU A 235 -0.94 4.59 10.59
N CYS A 236 -0.66 5.89 10.49
CA CYS A 236 0.69 6.43 10.63
C CYS A 236 1.32 6.09 11.99
N GLU A 237 0.57 6.22 13.09
CA GLU A 237 1.07 5.87 14.43
C GLU A 237 1.39 4.38 14.54
N ARG A 238 0.45 3.53 14.14
CA ARG A 238 0.61 2.07 14.26
C ARG A 238 1.64 1.50 13.29
N ALA A 239 1.75 2.06 12.09
CA ALA A 239 2.78 1.73 11.13
C ALA A 239 4.19 1.98 11.69
N ARG A 240 4.41 3.16 12.29
CA ARG A 240 5.69 3.48 12.95
C ARG A 240 6.00 2.55 14.11
N ALA A 241 5.00 2.18 14.90
CA ALA A 241 5.19 1.27 16.03
C ALA A 241 5.49 -0.17 15.61
N ALA A 242 5.04 -0.59 14.43
CA ALA A 242 5.22 -1.96 13.92
C ALA A 242 6.53 -2.15 13.15
N ALA A 243 7.09 -1.10 12.58
CA ALA A 243 8.27 -1.15 11.73
C ALA A 243 9.56 -1.44 12.53
N PRO A 244 10.54 -2.15 11.98
CA PRO A 244 11.82 -2.42 12.64
C PRO A 244 12.74 -1.18 12.71
N TRP A 245 12.45 -0.17 11.89
CA TRP A 245 13.08 1.17 11.87
C TRP A 245 12.01 2.22 11.59
N THR A 246 12.34 3.50 11.70
CA THR A 246 11.39 4.58 11.38
C THR A 246 11.04 4.55 9.90
N PRO A 247 9.80 4.25 9.52
CA PRO A 247 9.41 4.23 8.12
C PRO A 247 9.19 5.64 7.57
N VAL A 248 9.38 5.82 6.27
CA VAL A 248 8.98 7.04 5.56
C VAL A 248 7.53 6.85 5.06
N LEU A 249 6.62 7.70 5.53
CA LEU A 249 5.21 7.65 5.16
C LEU A 249 4.87 8.83 4.26
N ILE A 250 4.46 8.55 3.03
CA ILE A 250 4.15 9.53 1.99
C ILE A 250 2.67 9.43 1.66
N ALA A 251 1.97 10.55 1.62
CA ALA A 251 0.59 10.61 1.16
C ALA A 251 0.52 11.16 -0.26
N GLU A 252 -0.27 10.53 -1.13
CA GLU A 252 -0.66 11.17 -2.38
C GLU A 252 -1.96 11.95 -2.17
N SER A 253 -1.93 13.25 -2.44
CA SER A 253 -3.11 14.10 -2.29
C SER A 253 -3.03 15.35 -3.16
N ASP A 254 -4.16 15.73 -3.73
CA ASP A 254 -4.38 17.00 -4.41
C ASP A 254 -5.08 18.04 -3.52
N LEU A 255 -5.39 17.66 -2.28
CA LEU A 255 -6.01 18.53 -1.31
C LEU A 255 -5.04 19.54 -0.74
N ASN A 256 -4.84 20.66 -0.98
CA ASN A 256 -4.02 21.69 -0.28
C ASN A 256 -4.27 21.72 1.25
N ASP A 257 -4.24 20.57 1.89
CA ASP A 257 -4.57 20.41 3.30
C ASP A 257 -3.32 20.10 4.15
N PRO A 258 -2.83 21.07 4.93
CA PRO A 258 -1.64 20.86 5.76
C PRO A 258 -1.82 19.80 6.84
N ARG A 259 -3.05 19.34 7.13
CA ARG A 259 -3.29 18.23 8.06
C ARG A 259 -2.60 16.94 7.63
N VAL A 260 -2.41 16.75 6.32
CA VAL A 260 -1.74 15.56 5.78
C VAL A 260 -0.37 15.36 6.43
N VAL A 261 0.46 16.40 6.44
CA VAL A 261 1.85 16.31 6.93
C VAL A 261 2.05 16.86 8.35
N ARG A 262 1.05 17.53 8.93
CA ARG A 262 1.17 18.00 10.32
C ARG A 262 1.26 16.81 11.29
N PRO A 263 2.07 16.90 12.34
CA PRO A 263 2.10 15.92 13.41
C PRO A 263 0.73 15.73 14.09
N ALA A 264 0.47 14.52 14.59
CA ALA A 264 -0.80 14.19 15.24
C ALA A 264 -1.12 15.08 16.45
N GLU A 265 -0.09 15.52 17.21
CA GLU A 265 -0.21 16.43 18.35
C GLU A 265 -0.71 17.82 17.96
N ARG A 266 -0.63 18.16 16.69
CA ARG A 266 -1.15 19.41 16.10
C ARG A 266 -2.40 19.20 15.26
N GLY A 267 -3.05 18.04 15.42
CA GLY A 267 -4.29 17.69 14.72
C GLY A 267 -4.10 17.25 13.26
N GLY A 268 -2.89 16.87 12.88
CA GLY A 268 -2.59 16.31 11.55
C GLY A 268 -2.65 14.78 11.51
N TRP A 269 -2.39 14.23 10.33
CA TRP A 269 -2.33 12.77 10.12
C TRP A 269 -0.93 12.19 10.32
N GLY A 270 0.10 13.04 10.26
CA GLY A 270 1.48 12.67 10.60
C GLY A 270 2.24 11.95 9.50
N PHE A 271 1.92 12.17 8.23
CA PHE A 271 2.78 11.76 7.14
C PHE A 271 4.08 12.59 7.12
N ASP A 272 5.15 12.02 6.61
CA ASP A 272 6.46 12.68 6.52
C ASP A 272 6.57 13.57 5.29
N ALA A 273 5.86 13.20 4.21
CA ALA A 273 5.85 13.91 2.95
C ALA A 273 4.50 13.74 2.23
N GLN A 274 4.32 14.56 1.21
CA GLN A 274 3.15 14.49 0.33
C GLN A 274 3.58 14.55 -1.12
N TRP A 275 3.09 13.64 -1.94
CA TRP A 275 3.07 13.78 -3.38
C TRP A 275 1.95 14.73 -3.74
N TYR A 276 2.32 15.85 -4.33
CA TYR A 276 1.46 17.01 -4.40
C TYR A 276 1.29 17.48 -5.84
N ASP A 277 0.11 17.21 -6.40
CA ASP A 277 -0.18 17.45 -7.80
C ASP A 277 -0.09 18.94 -8.17
N ASP A 278 -0.53 19.85 -7.32
CA ASP A 278 -0.46 21.27 -7.59
C ASP A 278 0.97 21.75 -7.79
N PHE A 279 1.93 21.26 -6.97
CA PHE A 279 3.33 21.59 -7.13
C PHE A 279 3.89 21.05 -8.46
N HIS A 280 3.62 19.80 -8.75
CA HIS A 280 4.05 19.10 -9.97
C HIS A 280 3.49 19.80 -11.21
N HIS A 281 2.20 20.15 -11.23
CA HIS A 281 1.58 20.87 -12.34
C HIS A 281 2.13 22.29 -12.48
N ALA A 282 2.35 23.02 -11.38
CA ALA A 282 2.95 24.34 -11.41
C ALA A 282 4.39 24.31 -11.93
N LEU A 283 5.17 23.32 -11.51
CA LEU A 283 6.53 23.11 -11.99
C LEU A 283 6.56 22.80 -13.49
N HIS A 284 5.69 21.90 -13.96
CA HIS A 284 5.53 21.59 -15.37
C HIS A 284 5.18 22.84 -16.18
N ALA A 285 4.15 23.58 -15.76
CA ALA A 285 3.73 24.81 -16.42
C ALA A 285 4.86 25.87 -16.49
N ALA A 286 5.65 25.97 -15.42
CA ALA A 286 6.78 26.90 -15.36
C ALA A 286 7.92 26.52 -16.32
N LEU A 287 8.20 25.22 -16.44
CA LEU A 287 9.31 24.71 -17.27
C LEU A 287 8.95 24.59 -18.75
N SER A 288 7.72 24.14 -19.07
CA SER A 288 7.28 23.90 -20.44
C SER A 288 6.61 25.09 -21.10
N GLY A 289 6.05 26.01 -20.30
CA GLY A 289 5.17 27.10 -20.78
C GLY A 289 3.77 26.64 -21.15
N GLU A 290 3.44 25.35 -20.95
CA GLU A 290 2.11 24.80 -21.24
C GLU A 290 1.03 25.44 -20.36
N ARG A 291 -0.11 25.76 -20.96
CA ARG A 291 -1.25 26.39 -20.29
C ARG A 291 -2.59 25.74 -20.68
N ASP A 292 -2.58 24.51 -21.15
CA ASP A 292 -3.77 23.79 -21.57
C ASP A 292 -4.25 22.80 -20.50
N GLY A 293 -5.56 22.56 -20.41
CA GLY A 293 -6.14 21.58 -19.51
C GLY A 293 -5.73 21.80 -18.04
N TYR A 294 -5.09 20.81 -17.43
CA TYR A 294 -4.63 20.86 -16.03
C TYR A 294 -3.62 21.99 -15.73
N TYR A 295 -2.96 22.53 -16.75
CA TYR A 295 -1.91 23.56 -16.60
C TYR A 295 -2.41 24.99 -16.80
N ALA A 296 -3.70 25.17 -17.14
CA ALA A 296 -4.27 26.46 -17.55
C ALA A 296 -4.13 27.55 -16.47
N GLU A 297 -4.32 27.19 -15.20
CA GLU A 297 -4.31 28.12 -14.06
C GLU A 297 -3.28 27.76 -12.99
N ARG A 298 -2.27 26.97 -13.35
CA ARG A 298 -1.26 26.51 -12.39
C ARG A 298 -0.07 27.48 -12.33
N ASP A 299 0.17 28.01 -11.15
CA ASP A 299 1.38 28.76 -10.82
C ASP A 299 1.77 28.49 -9.35
N PHE A 300 3.01 28.87 -8.99
CA PHE A 300 3.51 28.69 -7.63
C PHE A 300 2.82 29.55 -6.58
N ALA A 301 2.01 30.55 -6.97
CA ALA A 301 1.27 31.38 -6.01
C ALA A 301 0.10 30.64 -5.37
N HIS A 302 -0.37 29.55 -6.02
CA HIS A 302 -1.47 28.72 -5.55
C HIS A 302 -1.01 27.39 -4.95
N THR A 303 0.29 27.05 -5.09
CA THR A 303 0.85 25.83 -4.50
C THR A 303 1.10 26.06 -3.02
N GLY A 304 0.30 25.41 -2.18
CA GLY A 304 0.57 25.16 -0.78
C GLY A 304 1.19 26.28 0.03
N ARG A 305 0.39 27.27 0.45
CA ARG A 305 0.77 28.03 1.64
C ARG A 305 0.62 27.13 2.86
N THR A 306 1.68 26.40 3.16
CA THR A 306 1.84 25.74 4.46
C THR A 306 2.49 26.73 5.40
N ASP A 307 1.69 27.62 5.97
CA ASP A 307 2.11 28.41 7.13
C ASP A 307 2.04 27.57 8.41
#